data_184e56f41e3dab7c4d55970a400f2cb8
#
_entry.id   184e56f41e3dab7c4d55970a400f2cb8
#
_cell.length_a   1.000
_cell.length_b   1.000
_cell.length_c   1.000
_cell.angle_alpha   90.00
_cell.angle_beta   90.00
_cell.angle_gamma   90.00
#
_symmetry.space_group_name_H-M   'P 1'
#
loop_
_entity.id
_entity.type
_entity.pdbx_description
1 polymer ?
#
loop_
_entity_poly.entity_id
_entity_poly.type
_entity_poly.pdbx_seq_one_letter_code
_entity_poly.pdbx_strand_id
1 'polypeptide(L)'
;MNLQDNKKEIKNLSDMVGYYLRSPQFLALRPQTQKGYEYRLSNVLRTPITPASKIGDTKLSKLSVAHCKTAYQMWLKRGVRTANVMATTTSIVLNMAEELELIVRNPMRSVSKMKERGRKVMWTSDQVKVFLDTAYSQYKWRSIGLIVHMAYSFAQRVGDMRSLEWSNINFDEKRLDLEQSKKRAEVHLPIEENLLAMLTKQHEEFGFQNYVVPHPYPRGGQYRIYNDVDISPLVNKIKEVANLPRELTAMDMRRTAITEMVEAGVDTTQIMAVSGHNSPNSIAPYIKHTYNSASNALSRRETYKNA
;
A
#
# COMPACT_ATOMS: atom_id res chain seq x y z
N MET A 1 30.73 -3.43 19.93
CA MET A 1 29.99 -2.68 20.94
C MET A 1 29.19 -3.70 21.74
N ASN A 2 29.51 -3.88 23.02
CA ASN A 2 29.06 -5.02 23.83
C ASN A 2 27.57 -4.87 24.16
N LEU A 3 26.75 -5.87 23.80
CA LEU A 3 25.28 -5.90 24.03
C LEU A 3 24.90 -5.82 25.52
N GLN A 4 25.81 -6.21 26.40
CA GLN A 4 25.56 -6.21 27.85
C GLN A 4 25.69 -4.82 28.51
N ASP A 5 26.54 -3.93 28.00
CA ASP A 5 26.74 -2.59 28.58
C ASP A 5 25.54 -1.66 28.28
N ASN A 6 24.86 -1.85 27.14
CA ASN A 6 23.69 -1.05 26.77
C ASN A 6 22.40 -1.40 27.52
N LYS A 7 22.30 -2.61 28.14
CA LYS A 7 21.09 -3.01 28.90
C LYS A 7 20.86 -2.15 30.14
N LYS A 8 21.94 -1.72 30.82
CA LYS A 8 21.85 -0.93 32.07
C LYS A 8 21.31 0.49 31.87
N GLU A 9 21.36 1.01 30.66
CA GLU A 9 20.91 2.36 30.33
C GLU A 9 19.43 2.45 29.93
N ILE A 10 18.79 1.32 29.60
CA ILE A 10 17.38 1.28 29.16
C ILE A 10 16.46 1.27 30.37
N LYS A 11 15.91 2.43 30.73
CA LYS A 11 15.07 2.61 31.93
C LYS A 11 13.58 2.77 31.58
N ASN A 12 13.28 3.45 30.49
CA ASN A 12 11.91 3.80 30.09
C ASN A 12 11.62 3.40 28.65
N LEU A 13 10.38 3.62 28.17
CA LEU A 13 9.98 3.27 26.82
C LEU A 13 10.73 4.08 25.77
N SER A 14 11.08 5.36 26.05
CA SER A 14 11.85 6.19 25.10
C SER A 14 13.24 5.61 24.88
N ASP A 15 13.92 5.16 25.94
CA ASP A 15 15.23 4.52 25.83
C ASP A 15 15.14 3.22 25.01
N MET A 16 14.09 2.42 25.25
CA MET A 16 13.85 1.17 24.54
C MET A 16 13.59 1.41 23.04
N VAL A 17 12.82 2.43 22.69
CA VAL A 17 12.60 2.84 21.29
C VAL A 17 13.93 3.27 20.67
N GLY A 18 14.73 4.09 21.36
CA GLY A 18 16.06 4.49 20.88
C GLY A 18 16.99 3.30 20.65
N TYR A 19 16.95 2.28 21.53
CA TYR A 19 17.69 1.04 21.35
C TYR A 19 17.21 0.26 20.11
N TYR A 20 15.88 0.08 19.97
CA TYR A 20 15.28 -0.61 18.82
C TYR A 20 15.66 0.05 17.49
N LEU A 21 15.61 1.37 17.38
CA LEU A 21 15.93 2.10 16.15
C LEU A 21 17.41 1.97 15.73
N ARG A 22 18.28 1.51 16.62
CA ARG A 22 19.69 1.20 16.31
C ARG A 22 19.96 -0.31 16.16
N SER A 23 18.94 -1.14 16.34
CA SER A 23 19.09 -2.60 16.28
C SER A 23 19.30 -3.10 14.84
N PRO A 24 20.01 -4.23 14.66
CA PRO A 24 20.12 -4.87 13.36
C PRO A 24 18.77 -5.21 12.72
N GLN A 25 17.77 -5.61 13.55
CA GLN A 25 16.43 -5.93 13.09
C GLN A 25 15.73 -4.72 12.45
N PHE A 26 15.91 -3.53 13.03
CA PHE A 26 15.35 -2.30 12.46
C PHE A 26 16.13 -1.85 11.21
N LEU A 27 17.46 -1.88 11.26
CA LEU A 27 18.32 -1.46 10.15
C LEU A 27 18.19 -2.35 8.92
N ALA A 28 17.81 -3.62 9.08
CA ALA A 28 17.52 -4.54 7.99
C ALA A 28 16.16 -4.25 7.28
N LEU A 29 15.31 -3.39 7.85
CA LEU A 29 14.04 -3.02 7.23
C LEU A 29 14.26 -2.13 6.01
N ARG A 30 13.33 -2.17 5.05
CA ARG A 30 13.36 -1.26 3.90
C ARG A 30 13.26 0.20 4.36
N PRO A 31 13.95 1.15 3.70
CA PRO A 31 14.01 2.56 4.11
C PRO A 31 12.62 3.19 4.36
N GLN A 32 11.64 2.88 3.52
CA GLN A 32 10.27 3.38 3.69
C GLN A 32 9.58 2.81 4.95
N THR A 33 9.89 1.57 5.33
CA THR A 33 9.38 0.96 6.56
C THR A 33 10.05 1.59 7.78
N GLN A 34 11.36 1.85 7.73
CA GLN A 34 12.09 2.54 8.78
C GLN A 34 11.50 3.92 9.05
N LYS A 35 11.35 4.77 8.01
CA LYS A 35 10.70 6.08 8.12
C LYS A 35 9.30 6.00 8.73
N GLY A 36 8.52 4.99 8.32
CA GLY A 36 7.19 4.76 8.86
C GLY A 36 7.21 4.39 10.35
N TYR A 37 8.16 3.59 10.80
CA TYR A 37 8.30 3.20 12.20
C TYR A 37 8.80 4.37 13.06
N GLU A 38 9.81 5.11 12.61
CA GLU A 38 10.31 6.31 13.28
C GLU A 38 9.18 7.31 13.53
N TYR A 39 8.41 7.64 12.50
CA TYR A 39 7.27 8.54 12.62
C TYR A 39 6.23 8.04 13.64
N ARG A 40 5.87 6.75 13.59
CA ARG A 40 4.88 6.17 14.49
C ARG A 40 5.39 6.12 15.92
N LEU A 41 6.61 5.65 16.14
CA LEU A 41 7.22 5.56 17.47
C LEU A 41 7.39 6.94 18.09
N SER A 42 7.80 7.96 17.33
CA SER A 42 7.81 9.34 17.80
C SER A 42 6.43 9.81 18.30
N ASN A 43 5.35 9.46 17.57
CA ASN A 43 3.99 9.77 18.01
C ASN A 43 3.57 8.94 19.24
N VAL A 44 3.96 7.67 19.33
CA VAL A 44 3.73 6.82 20.50
C VAL A 44 4.35 7.45 21.73
N LEU A 45 5.63 7.80 21.69
CA LEU A 45 6.36 8.35 22.84
C LEU A 45 5.71 9.63 23.38
N ARG A 46 5.12 10.45 22.52
CA ARG A 46 4.44 11.70 22.88
C ARG A 46 3.01 11.52 23.39
N THR A 47 2.48 10.28 23.37
CA THR A 47 1.09 10.03 23.77
C THR A 47 0.91 10.24 25.27
N PRO A 48 0.01 11.13 25.73
CA PRO A 48 -0.28 11.30 27.13
C PRO A 48 -1.05 10.10 27.67
N ILE A 49 -0.64 9.59 28.83
CA ILE A 49 -1.33 8.53 29.58
C ILE A 49 -1.94 9.06 30.88
N THR A 50 -1.44 10.19 31.37
CA THR A 50 -2.05 11.03 32.40
C THR A 50 -1.89 12.51 31.99
N PRO A 51 -2.55 13.46 32.68
CA PRO A 51 -2.33 14.89 32.41
C PRO A 51 -0.86 15.33 32.55
N ALA A 52 -0.07 14.66 33.40
CA ALA A 52 1.30 15.02 33.70
C ALA A 52 2.37 14.10 33.08
N SER A 53 1.98 13.00 32.42
CA SER A 53 2.96 12.01 31.94
C SER A 53 2.62 11.45 30.54
N LYS A 54 3.67 11.17 29.76
CA LYS A 54 3.58 10.50 28.46
C LYS A 54 3.99 9.04 28.61
N ILE A 55 3.52 8.19 27.70
CA ILE A 55 3.89 6.77 27.71
C ILE A 55 5.40 6.57 27.50
N GLY A 56 6.06 7.44 26.75
CA GLY A 56 7.50 7.39 26.51
C GLY A 56 8.33 7.50 27.78
N ASP A 57 7.85 8.25 28.78
CA ASP A 57 8.56 8.51 30.05
C ASP A 57 8.33 7.39 31.08
N THR A 58 7.43 6.43 30.77
CA THR A 58 7.09 5.34 31.67
C THR A 58 8.25 4.37 31.80
N LYS A 59 8.71 4.12 33.05
CA LYS A 59 9.71 3.08 33.33
C LYS A 59 9.23 1.73 32.85
N LEU A 60 10.07 0.97 32.17
CA LEU A 60 9.72 -0.35 31.61
C LEU A 60 9.18 -1.29 32.69
N SER A 61 9.79 -1.29 33.88
CA SER A 61 9.34 -2.08 35.03
C SER A 61 7.94 -1.70 35.58
N LYS A 62 7.43 -0.51 35.21
CA LYS A 62 6.10 -0.01 35.61
C LYS A 62 5.12 0.03 34.43
N LEU A 63 5.57 -0.30 33.22
CA LEU A 63 4.72 -0.27 32.01
C LEU A 63 3.68 -1.40 32.10
N SER A 64 2.43 -1.04 32.23
CA SER A 64 1.32 -1.97 32.45
C SER A 64 0.36 -2.03 31.25
N VAL A 65 -0.50 -3.04 31.25
CA VAL A 65 -1.62 -3.16 30.29
C VAL A 65 -2.53 -1.93 30.37
N ALA A 66 -2.74 -1.35 31.56
CA ALA A 66 -3.54 -0.14 31.72
C ALA A 66 -2.95 1.05 30.96
N HIS A 67 -1.64 1.30 31.05
CA HIS A 67 -0.96 2.33 30.27
C HIS A 67 -1.12 2.11 28.76
N CYS A 68 -0.96 0.87 28.29
CA CYS A 68 -1.12 0.51 26.89
C CYS A 68 -2.56 0.70 26.39
N LYS A 69 -3.57 0.34 27.20
CA LYS A 69 -4.99 0.56 26.89
C LYS A 69 -5.31 2.06 26.81
N THR A 70 -4.83 2.87 27.75
CA THR A 70 -5.01 4.33 27.74
C THR A 70 -4.39 4.93 26.48
N ALA A 71 -3.15 4.57 26.15
CA ALA A 71 -2.50 5.03 24.92
C ALA A 71 -3.29 4.62 23.66
N TYR A 72 -3.76 3.37 23.60
CA TYR A 72 -4.57 2.89 22.48
C TYR A 72 -5.87 3.68 22.32
N GLN A 73 -6.57 4.02 23.41
CA GLN A 73 -7.77 4.87 23.38
C GLN A 73 -7.46 6.27 22.84
N MET A 74 -6.31 6.85 23.21
CA MET A 74 -5.89 8.13 22.65
C MET A 74 -5.60 8.03 21.14
N TRP A 75 -5.03 6.92 20.67
CA TRP A 75 -4.77 6.70 19.24
C TRP A 75 -6.05 6.47 18.45
N LEU A 76 -7.08 5.86 19.05
CA LEU A 76 -8.39 5.67 18.41
C LEU A 76 -9.06 6.99 18.03
N LYS A 77 -8.79 8.09 18.72
CA LYS A 77 -9.25 9.43 18.34
C LYS A 77 -8.72 9.86 16.95
N ARG A 78 -7.61 9.27 16.49
CA ARG A 78 -7.03 9.49 15.15
C ARG A 78 -7.48 8.45 14.12
N GLY A 79 -8.39 7.55 14.49
CA GLY A 79 -8.93 6.49 13.66
C GLY A 79 -8.37 5.10 13.97
N VAL A 80 -9.20 4.09 13.73
CA VAL A 80 -8.92 2.67 14.05
C VAL A 80 -7.62 2.18 13.40
N ARG A 81 -7.42 2.47 12.10
CA ARG A 81 -6.21 2.07 11.39
C ARG A 81 -4.95 2.64 12.04
N THR A 82 -4.96 3.93 12.37
CA THR A 82 -3.83 4.60 13.04
C THR A 82 -3.53 3.95 14.39
N ALA A 83 -4.56 3.71 15.20
CA ALA A 83 -4.42 3.07 16.50
C ALA A 83 -3.82 1.67 16.37
N ASN A 84 -4.34 0.85 15.45
CA ASN A 84 -3.87 -0.51 15.23
C ASN A 84 -2.41 -0.56 14.77
N VAL A 85 -2.01 0.33 13.87
CA VAL A 85 -0.63 0.38 13.38
C VAL A 85 0.32 0.87 14.47
N MET A 86 -0.06 1.88 15.27
CA MET A 86 0.73 2.34 16.41
C MET A 86 0.88 1.23 17.46
N ALA A 87 -0.20 0.53 17.81
CA ALA A 87 -0.17 -0.61 18.73
C ALA A 87 0.74 -1.75 18.22
N THR A 88 0.68 -2.05 16.92
CA THR A 88 1.55 -3.08 16.31
C THR A 88 3.01 -2.67 16.38
N THR A 89 3.35 -1.43 16.01
CA THR A 89 4.74 -0.95 16.05
C THR A 89 5.27 -0.90 17.49
N THR A 90 4.44 -0.46 18.46
CA THR A 90 4.80 -0.48 19.88
C THR A 90 5.04 -1.92 20.39
N SER A 91 4.18 -2.87 19.96
CA SER A 91 4.32 -4.27 20.35
C SER A 91 5.62 -4.89 19.84
N ILE A 92 6.12 -4.50 18.67
CA ILE A 92 7.42 -4.95 18.15
C ILE A 92 8.56 -4.51 19.08
N VAL A 93 8.56 -3.24 19.49
CA VAL A 93 9.56 -2.70 20.43
C VAL A 93 9.49 -3.40 21.79
N LEU A 94 8.28 -3.65 22.28
CA LEU A 94 8.09 -4.33 23.58
C LEU A 94 8.36 -5.84 23.53
N ASN A 95 8.25 -6.48 22.36
CA ASN A 95 8.73 -7.86 22.19
C ASN A 95 10.26 -7.92 22.37
N MET A 96 10.99 -6.99 21.78
CA MET A 96 12.44 -6.89 21.97
C MET A 96 12.79 -6.61 23.45
N ALA A 97 12.01 -5.78 24.17
CA ALA A 97 12.21 -5.56 25.60
C ALA A 97 11.99 -6.84 26.42
N GLU A 98 11.04 -7.69 26.03
CA GLU A 98 10.78 -9.01 26.63
C GLU A 98 11.93 -9.98 26.30
N GLU A 99 12.41 -10.04 25.06
CA GLU A 99 13.57 -10.84 24.63
C GLU A 99 14.86 -10.44 25.38
N LEU A 100 15.01 -9.16 25.71
CA LEU A 100 16.10 -8.63 26.51
C LEU A 100 15.89 -8.80 28.03
N GLU A 101 14.79 -9.39 28.45
CA GLU A 101 14.42 -9.57 29.89
C GLU A 101 14.28 -8.26 30.67
N LEU A 102 14.01 -7.14 29.97
CA LEU A 102 13.75 -5.84 30.58
C LEU A 102 12.31 -5.72 31.13
N ILE A 103 11.42 -6.56 30.60
CA ILE A 103 10.04 -6.77 31.07
C ILE A 103 9.71 -8.26 31.06
N VAL A 104 8.88 -8.71 31.99
CA VAL A 104 8.47 -10.12 32.08
C VAL A 104 7.56 -10.53 30.91
N ARG A 105 6.70 -9.60 30.46
CA ARG A 105 5.74 -9.84 29.38
C ARG A 105 5.38 -8.53 28.69
N ASN A 106 5.23 -8.58 27.36
CA ASN A 106 4.77 -7.45 26.58
C ASN A 106 3.30 -7.08 26.88
N PRO A 107 3.04 -5.94 27.56
CA PRO A 107 1.68 -5.56 27.95
C PRO A 107 0.79 -5.16 26.77
N MET A 108 1.37 -4.78 25.61
CA MET A 108 0.61 -4.42 24.41
C MET A 108 -0.12 -5.63 23.80
N ARG A 109 0.35 -6.87 24.01
CA ARG A 109 -0.34 -8.08 23.54
C ARG A 109 -1.73 -8.25 24.14
N SER A 110 -1.95 -7.71 25.35
CA SER A 110 -3.25 -7.76 26.05
C SER A 110 -4.21 -6.62 25.66
N VAL A 111 -3.83 -5.78 24.69
CA VAL A 111 -4.70 -4.73 24.16
C VAL A 111 -5.51 -5.28 22.99
N SER A 112 -6.82 -5.40 23.17
CA SER A 112 -7.75 -5.79 22.10
C SER A 112 -7.84 -4.69 21.05
N LYS A 113 -7.39 -4.99 19.83
CA LYS A 113 -7.47 -4.07 18.70
C LYS A 113 -8.86 -4.06 18.08
N MET A 114 -9.38 -2.89 17.73
CA MET A 114 -10.63 -2.79 17.01
C MET A 114 -10.47 -3.33 15.57
N LYS A 115 -11.50 -4.00 15.09
CA LYS A 115 -11.54 -4.50 13.70
C LYS A 115 -11.63 -3.33 12.72
N GLU A 116 -10.70 -3.28 11.80
CA GLU A 116 -10.78 -2.33 10.67
C GLU A 116 -11.84 -2.78 9.66
N ARG A 117 -12.66 -1.85 9.22
CA ARG A 117 -13.49 -2.07 8.05
C ARG A 117 -12.64 -1.84 6.80
N GLY A 118 -12.47 -2.89 5.99
CA GLY A 118 -11.78 -2.77 4.72
C GLY A 118 -12.46 -1.74 3.81
N ARG A 119 -11.66 -0.97 3.07
CA ARG A 119 -12.16 -0.05 2.05
C ARG A 119 -12.87 -0.87 0.95
N LYS A 120 -14.08 -0.45 0.57
CA LYS A 120 -14.92 -1.16 -0.42
C LYS A 120 -15.14 -0.35 -1.71
N VAL A 121 -14.55 0.83 -1.80
CA VAL A 121 -14.71 1.73 -2.95
C VAL A 121 -14.06 1.10 -4.18
N MET A 122 -14.77 1.19 -5.30
CA MET A 122 -14.35 0.75 -6.62
C MET A 122 -14.73 1.82 -7.63
N TRP A 123 -13.98 1.89 -8.71
CA TRP A 123 -14.34 2.69 -9.87
C TRP A 123 -15.29 1.90 -10.77
N THR A 124 -16.16 2.60 -11.48
CA THR A 124 -16.86 2.01 -12.63
C THR A 124 -16.02 2.19 -13.89
N SER A 125 -16.24 1.37 -14.92
CA SER A 125 -15.55 1.50 -16.22
C SER A 125 -15.74 2.89 -16.82
N ASP A 126 -16.93 3.50 -16.70
CA ASP A 126 -17.19 4.86 -17.17
C ASP A 126 -16.38 5.90 -16.39
N GLN A 127 -16.26 5.73 -15.07
CA GLN A 127 -15.42 6.64 -14.25
C GLN A 127 -13.95 6.54 -14.62
N VAL A 128 -13.45 5.32 -14.89
CA VAL A 128 -12.08 5.11 -15.37
C VAL A 128 -11.89 5.83 -16.71
N LYS A 129 -12.81 5.61 -17.65
CA LYS A 129 -12.76 6.24 -18.98
C LYS A 129 -12.74 7.77 -18.88
N VAL A 130 -13.69 8.36 -18.14
CA VAL A 130 -13.78 9.82 -17.97
C VAL A 130 -12.51 10.39 -17.31
N PHE A 131 -11.95 9.68 -16.33
CA PHE A 131 -10.69 10.08 -15.71
C PHE A 131 -9.52 10.08 -16.72
N LEU A 132 -9.39 9.01 -17.52
CA LEU A 132 -8.31 8.86 -18.49
C LEU A 132 -8.45 9.90 -19.64
N ASP A 133 -9.64 10.10 -20.16
CA ASP A 133 -9.91 11.11 -21.20
C ASP A 133 -9.52 12.51 -20.69
N THR A 134 -9.88 12.85 -19.44
CA THR A 134 -9.50 14.11 -18.79
C THR A 134 -7.99 14.22 -18.57
N ALA A 135 -7.34 13.15 -18.10
CA ALA A 135 -5.90 13.16 -17.86
C ALA A 135 -5.11 13.30 -19.15
N TYR A 136 -5.54 12.62 -20.21
CA TYR A 136 -4.86 12.63 -21.50
C TYR A 136 -5.11 13.90 -22.30
N SER A 137 -6.16 14.64 -22.02
CA SER A 137 -6.42 15.95 -22.66
C SER A 137 -5.39 17.02 -22.27
N GLN A 138 -4.58 16.81 -21.23
CA GLN A 138 -3.62 17.80 -20.76
C GLN A 138 -2.22 17.18 -20.60
N TYR A 139 -1.23 17.77 -21.24
CA TYR A 139 0.17 17.35 -21.18
C TYR A 139 0.68 17.11 -19.76
N LYS A 140 0.43 18.06 -18.86
CA LYS A 140 0.88 17.99 -17.45
C LYS A 140 0.32 16.82 -16.66
N TRP A 141 -0.78 16.19 -17.11
CA TRP A 141 -1.44 15.08 -16.42
C TRP A 141 -1.25 13.74 -17.11
N ARG A 142 -0.70 13.72 -18.32
CA ARG A 142 -0.58 12.50 -19.14
C ARG A 142 0.16 11.38 -18.41
N SER A 143 1.31 11.65 -17.77
CA SER A 143 2.03 10.64 -16.98
C SER A 143 1.22 10.12 -15.79
N ILE A 144 0.42 10.98 -15.14
CA ILE A 144 -0.49 10.54 -14.08
C ILE A 144 -1.61 9.65 -14.64
N GLY A 145 -2.17 10.04 -15.80
CA GLY A 145 -3.14 9.21 -16.52
C GLY A 145 -2.57 7.82 -16.83
N LEU A 146 -1.34 7.76 -17.37
CA LEU A 146 -0.68 6.49 -17.65
C LEU A 146 -0.41 5.64 -16.41
N ILE A 147 0.00 6.23 -15.27
CA ILE A 147 0.16 5.50 -14.00
C ILE A 147 -1.17 4.84 -13.60
N VAL A 148 -2.27 5.58 -13.69
CA VAL A 148 -3.60 5.08 -13.31
C VAL A 148 -4.09 4.04 -14.33
N HIS A 149 -3.89 4.27 -15.62
CA HIS A 149 -4.25 3.34 -16.69
C HIS A 149 -3.51 2.01 -16.54
N MET A 150 -2.19 2.02 -16.38
CA MET A 150 -1.40 0.82 -16.15
C MET A 150 -1.80 0.10 -14.85
N ALA A 151 -2.07 0.84 -13.77
CA ALA A 151 -2.51 0.25 -12.52
C ALA A 151 -3.86 -0.47 -12.64
N TYR A 152 -4.73 0.03 -13.50
CA TYR A 152 -6.02 -0.60 -13.83
C TYR A 152 -5.85 -1.78 -14.77
N SER A 153 -5.30 -1.58 -15.98
CA SER A 153 -5.19 -2.63 -17.00
C SER A 153 -4.35 -3.82 -16.54
N PHE A 154 -3.25 -3.56 -15.85
CA PHE A 154 -2.38 -4.62 -15.33
C PHE A 154 -2.78 -5.13 -13.93
N ALA A 155 -3.81 -4.58 -13.32
CA ALA A 155 -4.16 -4.88 -11.93
C ALA A 155 -2.97 -4.74 -10.96
N GLN A 156 -2.05 -3.77 -11.20
CA GLN A 156 -0.82 -3.59 -10.43
C GLN A 156 -0.93 -2.43 -9.43
N ARG A 157 0.06 -2.35 -8.52
CA ARG A 157 0.11 -1.26 -7.54
C ARG A 157 0.56 0.03 -8.22
N VAL A 158 -0.07 1.13 -7.86
CA VAL A 158 0.31 2.48 -8.33
C VAL A 158 1.80 2.77 -8.12
N GLY A 159 2.37 2.30 -7.00
CA GLY A 159 3.79 2.47 -6.70
C GLY A 159 4.70 1.75 -7.69
N ASP A 160 4.32 0.54 -8.13
CA ASP A 160 5.08 -0.23 -9.12
C ASP A 160 4.97 0.45 -10.51
N MET A 161 3.78 0.89 -10.91
CA MET A 161 3.56 1.59 -12.19
C MET A 161 4.25 2.95 -12.27
N ARG A 162 4.32 3.65 -11.15
CA ARG A 162 5.02 4.94 -11.05
C ARG A 162 6.54 4.84 -11.31
N SER A 163 7.15 3.75 -10.91
CA SER A 163 8.58 3.51 -11.02
C SER A 163 8.98 2.61 -12.19
N LEU A 164 8.03 2.35 -13.10
CA LEU A 164 8.27 1.50 -14.26
C LEU A 164 9.31 2.13 -15.20
N GLU A 165 10.23 1.31 -15.68
CA GLU A 165 11.26 1.68 -16.65
C GLU A 165 10.93 1.12 -18.04
N TRP A 166 11.47 1.72 -19.08
CA TRP A 166 11.27 1.26 -20.45
C TRP A 166 11.79 -0.16 -20.68
N SER A 167 12.82 -0.57 -19.94
CA SER A 167 13.33 -1.95 -19.93
C SER A 167 12.31 -3.00 -19.50
N ASN A 168 11.23 -2.58 -18.84
CA ASN A 168 10.13 -3.47 -18.46
C ASN A 168 9.11 -3.67 -19.60
N ILE A 169 9.15 -2.85 -20.66
CA ILE A 169 8.18 -2.89 -21.77
C ILE A 169 8.84 -3.54 -22.99
N ASN A 170 8.31 -4.67 -23.40
CA ASN A 170 8.64 -5.30 -24.66
C ASN A 170 7.58 -4.90 -25.70
N PHE A 171 7.91 -3.95 -26.58
CA PHE A 171 6.98 -3.45 -27.59
C PHE A 171 6.72 -4.47 -28.69
N ASP A 172 7.70 -5.30 -29.06
CA ASP A 172 7.58 -6.30 -30.10
C ASP A 172 6.60 -7.42 -29.69
N GLU A 173 6.73 -7.89 -28.45
CA GLU A 173 5.86 -8.92 -27.88
C GLU A 173 4.59 -8.33 -27.21
N LYS A 174 4.45 -7.00 -27.20
CA LYS A 174 3.36 -6.29 -26.51
C LYS A 174 3.18 -6.77 -25.06
N ARG A 175 4.28 -6.83 -24.32
CA ARG A 175 4.33 -7.42 -22.98
C ARG A 175 5.00 -6.50 -21.97
N LEU A 176 4.45 -6.48 -20.76
CA LEU A 176 5.08 -5.93 -19.56
C LEU A 176 5.74 -7.05 -18.77
N ASP A 177 7.02 -6.91 -18.46
CA ASP A 177 7.77 -7.78 -17.56
C ASP A 177 8.09 -7.02 -16.27
N LEU A 178 7.57 -7.46 -15.13
CA LEU A 178 7.65 -6.73 -13.87
C LEU A 178 7.94 -7.64 -12.68
N GLU A 179 9.00 -7.33 -11.92
CA GLU A 179 9.16 -7.79 -10.54
C GLU A 179 8.49 -6.78 -9.57
N GLN A 180 7.44 -7.20 -8.88
CA GLN A 180 6.71 -6.34 -7.94
C GLN A 180 7.58 -5.90 -6.76
N SER A 181 7.63 -4.61 -6.45
CA SER A 181 8.49 -4.03 -5.41
C SER A 181 8.21 -4.57 -4.00
N LYS A 182 6.96 -4.93 -3.69
CA LYS A 182 6.56 -5.32 -2.32
C LYS A 182 6.76 -6.80 -2.01
N LYS A 183 6.42 -7.70 -2.94
CA LYS A 183 6.43 -9.16 -2.72
C LYS A 183 7.41 -9.92 -3.59
N ARG A 184 8.17 -9.23 -4.44
CA ARG A 184 9.11 -9.83 -5.39
C ARG A 184 8.45 -10.87 -6.32
N ALA A 185 7.13 -10.76 -6.55
CA ALA A 185 6.46 -11.59 -7.52
C ALA A 185 6.77 -11.08 -8.93
N GLU A 186 7.20 -11.97 -9.80
CA GLU A 186 7.37 -11.71 -11.22
C GLU A 186 6.04 -11.91 -11.93
N VAL A 187 5.70 -10.98 -12.83
CA VAL A 187 4.51 -11.05 -13.67
C VAL A 187 4.86 -10.66 -15.10
N HIS A 188 4.27 -11.36 -16.06
CA HIS A 188 4.42 -11.14 -17.50
C HIS A 188 3.02 -10.89 -18.06
N LEU A 189 2.73 -9.65 -18.43
CA LEU A 189 1.37 -9.21 -18.71
C LEU A 189 1.24 -8.70 -20.16
N PRO A 190 0.23 -9.16 -20.91
CA PRO A 190 -0.04 -8.62 -22.23
C PRO A 190 -0.48 -7.16 -22.11
N ILE A 191 -0.08 -6.34 -23.06
CA ILE A 191 -0.45 -4.93 -23.16
C ILE A 191 -1.61 -4.79 -24.13
N GLU A 192 -2.74 -4.28 -23.65
CA GLU A 192 -3.92 -3.99 -24.47
C GLU A 192 -3.63 -2.89 -25.48
N GLU A 193 -4.25 -2.94 -26.67
CA GLU A 193 -3.99 -2.02 -27.80
C GLU A 193 -4.11 -0.54 -27.42
N ASN A 194 -5.13 -0.17 -26.65
CA ASN A 194 -5.32 1.23 -26.24
C ASN A 194 -4.19 1.72 -25.33
N LEU A 195 -3.74 0.87 -24.41
CA LEU A 195 -2.62 1.19 -23.52
C LEU A 195 -1.30 1.19 -24.30
N LEU A 196 -1.12 0.25 -25.25
CA LEU A 196 0.05 0.17 -26.10
C LEU A 196 0.22 1.45 -26.93
N ALA A 197 -0.85 1.95 -27.54
CA ALA A 197 -0.83 3.20 -28.31
C ALA A 197 -0.39 4.40 -27.43
N MET A 198 -0.86 4.45 -26.19
CA MET A 198 -0.46 5.49 -25.24
C MET A 198 1.00 5.35 -24.79
N LEU A 199 1.48 4.12 -24.58
CA LEU A 199 2.87 3.83 -24.23
C LEU A 199 3.81 4.15 -25.40
N THR A 200 3.43 3.83 -26.63
CA THR A 200 4.20 4.19 -27.84
C THR A 200 4.35 5.71 -27.95
N LYS A 201 3.25 6.46 -27.86
CA LYS A 201 3.28 7.92 -27.85
C LYS A 201 4.14 8.50 -26.73
N GLN A 202 4.08 7.89 -25.56
CA GLN A 202 4.90 8.29 -24.42
C GLN A 202 6.38 7.98 -24.64
N HIS A 203 6.70 6.84 -25.29
CA HIS A 203 8.06 6.45 -25.62
C HIS A 203 8.69 7.37 -26.69
N GLU A 204 7.94 7.76 -27.71
CA GLU A 204 8.40 8.74 -28.72
C GLU A 204 8.89 10.05 -28.07
N GLU A 205 8.26 10.45 -26.97
CA GLU A 205 8.59 11.72 -26.31
C GLU A 205 9.61 11.57 -25.17
N PHE A 206 9.57 10.45 -24.41
CA PHE A 206 10.37 10.23 -23.22
C PHE A 206 11.29 8.99 -23.28
N GLY A 207 11.40 8.32 -24.44
CA GLY A 207 12.24 7.13 -24.61
C GLY A 207 13.74 7.38 -24.45
N PHE A 208 14.19 8.65 -24.47
CA PHE A 208 15.58 9.02 -24.26
C PHE A 208 16.04 8.96 -22.77
N GLN A 209 15.13 8.73 -21.84
CA GLN A 209 15.41 8.56 -20.43
C GLN A 209 14.73 7.28 -19.90
N ASN A 210 15.09 6.79 -18.70
CA ASN A 210 14.77 5.43 -18.27
C ASN A 210 13.29 5.19 -17.93
N TYR A 211 12.56 6.19 -17.42
CA TYR A 211 11.24 6.01 -16.81
C TYR A 211 10.09 6.11 -17.82
N VAL A 212 9.12 5.22 -17.72
CA VAL A 212 7.90 5.24 -18.56
C VAL A 212 7.05 6.48 -18.26
N VAL A 213 6.95 6.86 -16.99
CA VAL A 213 6.06 7.94 -16.52
C VAL A 213 6.82 8.99 -15.72
N PRO A 214 7.78 9.70 -16.34
CA PRO A 214 8.51 10.76 -15.65
C PRO A 214 7.61 11.96 -15.37
N HIS A 215 8.03 12.81 -14.45
CA HIS A 215 7.45 14.14 -14.31
C HIS A 215 7.67 14.91 -15.65
N PRO A 216 6.63 15.51 -16.27
CA PRO A 216 6.74 16.08 -17.62
C PRO A 216 7.72 17.27 -17.73
N TYR A 217 8.01 17.90 -16.60
CA TYR A 217 8.95 19.03 -16.54
C TYR A 217 10.21 18.61 -15.78
N PRO A 218 11.39 18.62 -16.43
CA PRO A 218 12.64 18.29 -15.78
C PRO A 218 13.01 19.34 -14.73
N ARG A 219 13.75 18.93 -13.71
CA ARG A 219 14.33 19.82 -12.71
C ARG A 219 15.84 19.75 -12.78
N GLY A 220 16.49 20.89 -13.01
CA GLY A 220 17.95 20.91 -13.25
C GLY A 220 18.38 20.08 -14.47
N GLY A 221 17.55 20.01 -15.51
CA GLY A 221 17.82 19.21 -16.73
C GLY A 221 17.57 17.71 -16.58
N GLN A 222 17.16 17.22 -15.39
CA GLN A 222 16.93 15.80 -15.14
C GLN A 222 15.45 15.47 -14.98
N TYR A 223 15.01 14.43 -15.66
CA TYR A 223 13.69 13.81 -15.46
C TYR A 223 13.71 12.92 -14.22
N ARG A 224 12.60 12.89 -13.51
CA ARG A 224 12.44 12.13 -12.27
C ARG A 224 11.06 11.50 -12.21
N ILE A 225 10.94 10.41 -11.48
CA ILE A 225 9.64 9.82 -11.14
C ILE A 225 8.89 10.70 -10.14
N TYR A 226 7.57 10.56 -10.13
CA TYR A 226 6.74 11.15 -9.08
C TYR A 226 7.04 10.53 -7.72
N ASN A 227 7.03 11.32 -6.65
CA ASN A 227 7.04 10.76 -5.29
C ASN A 227 5.67 10.18 -4.93
N ASP A 228 5.61 9.28 -3.95
CA ASP A 228 4.34 8.71 -3.48
C ASP A 228 3.33 9.79 -3.04
N VAL A 229 3.82 10.88 -2.47
CA VAL A 229 2.99 11.99 -1.98
C VAL A 229 2.42 12.87 -3.08
N ASP A 230 3.00 12.84 -4.29
CA ASP A 230 2.60 13.70 -5.43
C ASP A 230 1.37 13.14 -6.18
N ILE A 231 1.21 11.81 -6.20
CA ILE A 231 0.17 11.13 -7.00
C ILE A 231 -1.24 11.52 -6.54
N SER A 232 -1.53 11.39 -5.25
CA SER A 232 -2.89 11.60 -4.72
C SER A 232 -3.41 13.02 -4.94
N PRO A 233 -2.64 14.10 -4.70
CA PRO A 233 -3.06 15.47 -5.02
C PRO A 233 -3.36 15.68 -6.51
N LEU A 234 -2.53 15.11 -7.41
CA LEU A 234 -2.72 15.24 -8.84
C LEU A 234 -3.94 14.45 -9.34
N VAL A 235 -4.14 13.23 -8.85
CA VAL A 235 -5.36 12.45 -9.13
C VAL A 235 -6.60 13.20 -8.64
N ASN A 236 -6.55 13.84 -7.48
CA ASN A 236 -7.68 14.62 -6.99
C ASN A 236 -7.99 15.83 -7.89
N LYS A 237 -6.99 16.55 -8.39
CA LYS A 237 -7.19 17.65 -9.35
C LYS A 237 -7.82 17.18 -10.66
N ILE A 238 -7.38 16.04 -11.19
CA ILE A 238 -7.97 15.44 -12.39
C ILE A 238 -9.43 15.07 -12.15
N LYS A 239 -9.73 14.43 -11.01
CA LYS A 239 -11.10 14.06 -10.62
C LYS A 239 -12.02 15.28 -10.46
N GLU A 240 -11.51 16.37 -9.89
CA GLU A 240 -12.28 17.62 -9.78
C GLU A 240 -12.68 18.16 -11.16
N VAL A 241 -11.75 18.19 -12.11
CA VAL A 241 -12.05 18.63 -13.51
C VAL A 241 -12.97 17.63 -14.21
N ALA A 242 -12.81 16.35 -13.95
CA ALA A 242 -13.63 15.28 -14.49
C ALA A 242 -15.01 15.13 -13.82
N ASN A 243 -15.29 15.94 -12.79
CA ASN A 243 -16.51 15.86 -11.96
C ASN A 243 -16.74 14.46 -11.38
N LEU A 244 -15.68 13.79 -10.92
CA LEU A 244 -15.71 12.43 -10.36
C LEU A 244 -15.81 12.45 -8.82
N PRO A 245 -16.39 11.42 -8.20
CA PRO A 245 -16.52 11.31 -6.74
C PRO A 245 -15.20 11.46 -6.00
N ARG A 246 -15.22 12.22 -4.89
CA ARG A 246 -14.00 12.51 -4.08
C ARG A 246 -13.41 11.26 -3.43
N GLU A 247 -14.23 10.30 -3.06
CA GLU A 247 -13.81 9.07 -2.40
C GLU A 247 -12.97 8.13 -3.28
N LEU A 248 -13.03 8.26 -4.61
CA LEU A 248 -12.22 7.46 -5.53
C LEU A 248 -10.73 7.78 -5.36
N THR A 249 -9.87 6.77 -5.39
CA THR A 249 -8.42 6.96 -5.33
C THR A 249 -7.72 6.07 -6.36
N ALA A 250 -6.53 6.46 -6.81
CA ALA A 250 -5.73 5.61 -7.70
C ALA A 250 -5.38 4.25 -7.08
N MET A 251 -5.32 4.17 -5.74
CA MET A 251 -5.06 2.92 -5.03
C MET A 251 -6.18 1.89 -5.19
N ASP A 252 -7.38 2.33 -5.57
CA ASP A 252 -8.53 1.45 -5.79
C ASP A 252 -8.48 0.75 -7.16
N MET A 253 -7.65 1.21 -8.12
CA MET A 253 -7.54 0.66 -9.48
C MET A 253 -7.27 -0.84 -9.51
N ARG A 254 -6.24 -1.28 -8.79
CA ARG A 254 -5.93 -2.71 -8.66
C ARG A 254 -7.10 -3.50 -8.03
N ARG A 255 -7.79 -2.92 -7.06
CA ARG A 255 -8.99 -3.53 -6.47
C ARG A 255 -10.10 -3.65 -7.50
N THR A 256 -10.35 -2.59 -8.25
CA THR A 256 -11.36 -2.55 -9.31
C THR A 256 -11.10 -3.65 -10.32
N ALA A 257 -9.93 -3.70 -10.93
CA ALA A 257 -9.56 -4.69 -11.94
C ALA A 257 -9.66 -6.14 -11.42
N ILE A 258 -9.17 -6.40 -10.20
CA ILE A 258 -9.28 -7.76 -9.61
C ILE A 258 -10.74 -8.13 -9.35
N THR A 259 -11.57 -7.19 -8.88
CA THR A 259 -13.00 -7.48 -8.64
C THR A 259 -13.74 -7.71 -9.96
N GLU A 260 -13.43 -6.96 -11.02
CA GLU A 260 -13.97 -7.18 -12.37
C GLU A 260 -13.62 -8.56 -12.90
N MET A 261 -12.36 -9.02 -12.74
CA MET A 261 -11.96 -10.38 -13.12
C MET A 261 -12.75 -11.44 -12.32
N VAL A 262 -12.94 -11.23 -11.01
CA VAL A 262 -13.76 -12.13 -10.18
C VAL A 262 -15.21 -12.16 -10.64
N GLU A 263 -15.81 -11.00 -10.94
CA GLU A 263 -17.19 -10.89 -11.42
C GLU A 263 -17.36 -11.47 -12.83
N ALA A 264 -16.32 -11.39 -13.67
CA ALA A 264 -16.27 -12.05 -14.98
C ALA A 264 -16.10 -13.58 -14.88
N GLY A 265 -15.88 -14.12 -13.66
CA GLY A 265 -15.72 -15.54 -13.41
C GLY A 265 -14.37 -16.09 -13.87
N VAL A 266 -13.34 -15.24 -13.91
CA VAL A 266 -11.96 -15.66 -14.18
C VAL A 266 -11.48 -16.54 -13.02
N ASP A 267 -10.75 -17.63 -13.35
CA ASP A 267 -10.21 -18.53 -12.34
C ASP A 267 -9.23 -17.82 -11.39
N THR A 268 -9.24 -18.21 -10.12
CA THR A 268 -8.40 -17.61 -9.08
C THR A 268 -6.92 -17.72 -9.41
N THR A 269 -6.46 -18.80 -10.05
CA THR A 269 -5.05 -18.99 -10.44
C THR A 269 -4.65 -18.01 -11.54
N GLN A 270 -5.53 -17.73 -12.49
CA GLN A 270 -5.34 -16.73 -13.55
C GLN A 270 -5.31 -15.31 -12.96
N ILE A 271 -6.22 -15.00 -12.02
CA ILE A 271 -6.20 -13.72 -11.30
C ILE A 271 -4.89 -13.56 -10.52
N MET A 272 -4.38 -14.63 -9.91
CA MET A 272 -3.09 -14.60 -9.21
C MET A 272 -1.93 -14.37 -10.18
N ALA A 273 -1.94 -14.97 -11.37
CA ALA A 273 -0.92 -14.76 -12.40
C ALA A 273 -0.87 -13.29 -12.84
N VAL A 274 -2.04 -12.66 -13.07
CA VAL A 274 -2.12 -11.23 -13.41
C VAL A 274 -1.68 -10.37 -12.24
N SER A 275 -2.23 -10.60 -11.07
CA SER A 275 -2.08 -9.70 -9.93
C SER A 275 -0.81 -9.92 -9.10
N GLY A 276 -0.09 -11.03 -9.28
CA GLY A 276 1.08 -11.39 -8.46
C GLY A 276 0.72 -11.68 -6.98
N HIS A 277 -0.46 -12.23 -6.70
CA HIS A 277 -0.81 -12.70 -5.36
C HIS A 277 -0.27 -14.12 -5.15
N ASN A 278 0.43 -14.35 -4.03
CA ASN A 278 1.07 -15.63 -3.73
C ASN A 278 0.12 -16.65 -3.08
N SER A 279 -1.13 -16.28 -2.81
CA SER A 279 -2.08 -17.13 -2.09
C SER A 279 -3.52 -16.82 -2.51
N PRO A 280 -4.36 -17.84 -2.73
CA PRO A 280 -5.79 -17.68 -2.99
C PRO A 280 -6.52 -16.87 -1.91
N ASN A 281 -6.13 -17.02 -0.65
CA ASN A 281 -6.68 -16.23 0.45
C ASN A 281 -6.51 -14.71 0.27
N SER A 282 -5.52 -14.29 -0.54
CA SER A 282 -5.33 -12.87 -0.87
C SER A 282 -6.38 -12.36 -1.86
N ILE A 283 -7.07 -13.23 -2.59
CA ILE A 283 -8.17 -12.90 -3.52
C ILE A 283 -9.51 -12.83 -2.79
N ALA A 284 -9.68 -13.56 -1.69
CA ALA A 284 -10.94 -13.59 -0.92
C ALA A 284 -11.56 -12.20 -0.61
N PRO A 285 -10.79 -11.13 -0.30
CA PRO A 285 -11.36 -9.79 -0.09
C PRO A 285 -12.02 -9.16 -1.32
N TYR A 286 -11.77 -9.68 -2.52
CA TYR A 286 -12.33 -9.20 -3.79
C TYR A 286 -13.57 -10.02 -4.22
N ILE A 287 -13.75 -11.20 -3.64
CA ILE A 287 -14.93 -12.04 -3.88
C ILE A 287 -16.14 -11.36 -3.22
N LYS A 288 -17.11 -10.99 -4.03
CA LYS A 288 -18.38 -10.47 -3.56
C LYS A 288 -19.47 -11.52 -3.81
N HIS A 289 -20.30 -11.72 -2.82
CA HIS A 289 -21.52 -12.51 -2.99
C HIS A 289 -22.58 -11.64 -3.67
N THR A 290 -22.42 -11.42 -4.97
CA THR A 290 -23.35 -10.63 -5.77
C THR A 290 -24.38 -11.53 -6.43
N TYR A 291 -25.55 -10.96 -6.77
CA TYR A 291 -26.55 -11.65 -7.56
C TYR A 291 -25.97 -12.16 -8.89
N ASN A 292 -25.16 -11.33 -9.56
CA ASN A 292 -24.53 -11.70 -10.83
C ASN A 292 -23.60 -12.91 -10.70
N SER A 293 -22.76 -12.95 -9.64
CA SER A 293 -21.91 -14.12 -9.39
C SER A 293 -22.72 -15.40 -9.15
N ALA A 294 -23.82 -15.30 -8.40
CA ALA A 294 -24.71 -16.43 -8.16
C ALA A 294 -25.45 -16.85 -9.44
N SER A 295 -25.96 -15.90 -10.21
CA SER A 295 -26.63 -16.15 -11.50
C SER A 295 -25.70 -16.84 -12.50
N ASN A 296 -24.47 -16.33 -12.67
CA ASN A 296 -23.46 -16.92 -13.55
C ASN A 296 -23.11 -18.36 -13.14
N ALA A 297 -22.97 -18.60 -11.84
CA ALA A 297 -22.67 -19.96 -11.34
C ALA A 297 -23.80 -20.93 -11.63
N LEU A 298 -25.06 -20.50 -11.44
CA LEU A 298 -26.23 -21.33 -11.71
C LEU A 298 -26.41 -21.60 -13.21
N SER A 299 -26.21 -20.59 -14.08
CA SER A 299 -26.27 -20.75 -15.52
C SER A 299 -25.20 -21.73 -16.03
N ARG A 300 -23.95 -21.64 -15.56
CA ARG A 300 -22.89 -22.60 -15.90
C ARG A 300 -23.23 -24.01 -15.44
N ARG A 301 -23.84 -24.18 -14.27
CA ARG A 301 -24.31 -25.48 -13.78
C ARG A 301 -25.40 -26.05 -14.67
N GLU A 302 -26.32 -25.24 -15.17
CA GLU A 302 -27.36 -25.70 -16.10
C GLU A 302 -26.78 -26.14 -17.44
N THR A 303 -25.86 -25.33 -18.00
CA THR A 303 -25.16 -25.74 -19.24
C THR A 303 -24.44 -27.09 -19.08
N TYR A 304 -23.75 -27.29 -17.95
CA TYR A 304 -23.08 -28.57 -17.66
C TYR A 304 -24.05 -29.77 -17.56
N LYS A 305 -25.27 -29.58 -17.04
CA LYS A 305 -26.27 -30.64 -16.92
C LYS A 305 -26.87 -31.05 -18.28
N ASN A 306 -26.83 -30.10 -19.23
CA ASN A 306 -27.46 -30.27 -20.55
C ASN A 306 -26.44 -30.66 -21.64
N ALA A 307 -25.15 -30.77 -21.28
CA ALA A 307 -24.04 -31.22 -22.12
C ALA A 307 -23.81 -32.72 -21.91
#